data_8355de9fc123630b0fdf1236832e7fa1
#
_entry.id   8355de9fc123630b0fdf1236832e7fa1
#
_cell.length_a   1.000
_cell.length_b   1.000
_cell.length_c   1.000
_cell.angle_alpha   90.00
_cell.angle_beta   90.00
_cell.angle_gamma   90.00
#
_symmetry.space_group_name_H-M   'P 1'
#
loop_
_entity.id
_entity.type
_entity.pdbx_description
1 polymer ?
#
loop_
_entity_poly.entity_id
_entity_poly.type
_entity_poly.pdbx_seq_one_letter_code
_entity_poly.pdbx_strand_id
1 'polypeptide(L)'
;MTINGASPSAVELERVTRFLDLVRARSGVTAPATITSRASVPLAAGLASSAAGFAALAAAASQAAGMDLDGRELSRLARRGSGSATRSVFGGLVLWNAGHDDASSYAEPVACEMDLAMVVVVLSQRYKPISSTRAMRATMSSSPLFPAWVEASGR
;
A
#
# COMPACT_ATOMS: atom_id res chain seq x y z
N MET A 1 -17.37 8.27 2.38
CA MET A 1 -16.30 7.40 2.87
C MET A 1 -16.23 7.44 4.38
N THR A 2 -16.03 6.28 5.04
CA THR A 2 -15.78 6.15 6.48
C THR A 2 -14.62 5.19 6.73
N ILE A 3 -13.85 5.42 7.79
CA ILE A 3 -12.78 4.53 8.28
C ILE A 3 -13.07 4.25 9.76
N ASN A 4 -13.30 3.00 10.12
CA ASN A 4 -13.72 2.59 11.47
C ASN A 4 -14.92 3.39 12.01
N GLY A 5 -15.86 3.75 11.14
CA GLY A 5 -17.04 4.54 11.47
C GLY A 5 -16.82 6.07 11.55
N ALA A 6 -15.57 6.55 11.49
CA ALA A 6 -15.23 7.96 11.50
C ALA A 6 -15.07 8.54 10.09
N SER A 7 -15.29 9.86 9.96
CA SER A 7 -14.98 10.56 8.72
C SER A 7 -13.46 10.62 8.50
N PRO A 8 -12.98 10.44 7.26
CA PRO A 8 -11.57 10.55 6.95
C PRO A 8 -11.09 12.01 7.05
N SER A 9 -9.81 12.20 7.26
CA SER A 9 -9.16 13.51 7.07
C SER A 9 -9.21 13.92 5.58
N ALA A 10 -9.04 15.21 5.31
CA ALA A 10 -9.00 15.73 3.93
C ALA A 10 -7.89 15.07 3.10
N VAL A 11 -6.73 14.79 3.71
CA VAL A 11 -5.60 14.11 3.06
C VAL A 11 -5.91 12.66 2.70
N GLU A 12 -6.59 11.93 3.60
CA GLU A 12 -7.02 10.55 3.32
C GLU A 12 -8.06 10.51 2.21
N LEU A 13 -9.04 11.41 2.28
CA LEU A 13 -10.07 11.51 1.25
C LEU A 13 -9.47 11.81 -0.12
N GLU A 14 -8.58 12.79 -0.22
CA GLU A 14 -7.90 13.15 -1.47
C GLU A 14 -7.09 11.98 -2.04
N ARG A 15 -6.36 11.23 -1.20
CA ARG A 15 -5.58 10.07 -1.65
C ARG A 15 -6.48 8.97 -2.20
N VAL A 16 -7.59 8.69 -1.52
CA VAL A 16 -8.56 7.68 -1.96
C VAL A 16 -9.26 8.12 -3.23
N THR A 17 -9.66 9.39 -3.35
CA THR A 17 -10.29 9.93 -4.57
C THR A 17 -9.36 9.77 -5.77
N ARG A 18 -8.10 10.20 -5.66
CA ARG A 18 -7.10 10.02 -6.73
C ARG A 18 -6.89 8.54 -7.12
N PHE A 19 -6.93 7.65 -6.15
CA PHE A 19 -6.82 6.22 -6.43
C PHE A 19 -8.05 5.69 -7.17
N LEU A 20 -9.26 6.08 -6.78
CA LEU A 20 -10.48 5.71 -7.49
C LEU A 20 -10.54 6.28 -8.91
N ASP A 21 -9.96 7.45 -9.14
CA ASP A 21 -9.87 8.03 -10.49
C ASP A 21 -8.98 7.18 -11.40
N LEU A 22 -7.92 6.54 -10.87
CA LEU A 22 -7.15 5.55 -11.63
C LEU A 22 -7.99 4.32 -11.98
N VAL A 23 -8.81 3.83 -11.05
CA VAL A 23 -9.72 2.69 -11.30
C VAL A 23 -10.76 3.07 -12.36
N ARG A 24 -11.36 4.26 -12.25
CA ARG A 24 -12.33 4.78 -13.25
C ARG A 24 -11.71 4.90 -14.63
N ALA A 25 -10.52 5.48 -14.72
CA ALA A 25 -9.81 5.63 -16.00
C ALA A 25 -9.51 4.28 -16.66
N ARG A 26 -9.28 3.24 -15.87
CA ARG A 26 -8.96 1.90 -16.38
C ARG A 26 -10.23 1.10 -16.73
N SER A 27 -11.31 1.25 -15.97
CA SER A 27 -12.55 0.49 -16.13
C SER A 27 -13.61 1.17 -17.02
N GLY A 28 -13.52 2.48 -17.22
CA GLY A 28 -14.55 3.27 -17.87
C GLY A 28 -15.78 3.59 -16.99
N VAL A 29 -15.80 3.13 -15.73
CA VAL A 29 -16.88 3.40 -14.78
C VAL A 29 -16.79 4.83 -14.29
N THR A 30 -17.89 5.59 -14.38
CA THR A 30 -17.95 7.00 -13.93
C THR A 30 -18.76 7.19 -12.64
N ALA A 31 -19.40 6.14 -12.15
CA ALA A 31 -20.28 6.21 -10.99
C ALA A 31 -19.53 6.66 -9.71
N PRO A 32 -20.21 7.42 -8.82
CA PRO A 32 -19.71 7.74 -7.50
C PRO A 32 -19.62 6.45 -6.65
N ALA A 33 -18.68 6.42 -5.69
CA ALA A 33 -18.46 5.27 -4.84
C ALA A 33 -18.71 5.62 -3.37
N THR A 34 -19.40 4.73 -2.64
CA THR A 34 -19.45 4.74 -1.18
C THR A 34 -18.41 3.75 -0.65
N ILE A 35 -17.54 4.22 0.26
CA ILE A 35 -16.47 3.41 0.84
C ILE A 35 -16.69 3.31 2.34
N THR A 36 -16.73 2.08 2.83
CA THR A 36 -16.68 1.77 4.27
C THR A 36 -15.47 0.89 4.53
N SER A 37 -14.49 1.41 5.27
CA SER A 37 -13.27 0.69 5.63
C SER A 37 -13.26 0.35 7.12
N ARG A 38 -12.85 -0.88 7.44
CA ARG A 38 -12.60 -1.33 8.81
C ARG A 38 -11.17 -1.85 8.90
N ALA A 39 -10.40 -1.34 9.84
CA ALA A 39 -9.04 -1.80 10.13
C ALA A 39 -9.01 -2.45 11.51
N SER A 40 -8.51 -3.68 11.57
CA SER A 40 -8.29 -4.41 12.84
C SER A 40 -6.98 -4.02 13.52
N VAL A 41 -6.10 -3.31 12.80
CA VAL A 41 -4.83 -2.82 13.34
C VAL A 41 -4.91 -1.31 13.62
N PRO A 42 -4.19 -0.80 14.63
CA PRO A 42 -4.13 0.63 14.90
C PRO A 42 -3.66 1.43 13.70
N LEU A 43 -4.38 2.52 13.39
CA LEU A 43 -3.99 3.43 12.33
C LEU A 43 -2.80 4.30 12.75
N ALA A 44 -1.91 4.60 11.83
CA ALA A 44 -0.73 5.45 12.04
C ALA A 44 0.24 5.01 13.16
N ALA A 45 0.14 3.77 13.62
CA ALA A 45 0.97 3.18 14.67
C ALA A 45 2.26 2.49 14.16
N GLY A 46 2.64 2.69 12.91
CA GLY A 46 3.80 2.00 12.31
C GLY A 46 3.50 0.60 11.75
N LEU A 47 2.27 0.12 11.87
CA LEU A 47 1.82 -1.22 11.43
C LEU A 47 1.35 -1.27 9.97
N ALA A 48 1.89 -0.42 9.11
CA ALA A 48 1.61 -0.39 7.67
C ALA A 48 0.12 -0.33 7.28
N SER A 49 -0.75 0.27 8.13
CA SER A 49 -2.19 0.36 7.89
C SER A 49 -2.56 0.98 6.53
N SER A 50 -1.75 1.93 6.03
CA SER A 50 -1.92 2.49 4.68
C SER A 50 -1.72 1.44 3.58
N ALA A 51 -0.78 0.51 3.75
CA ALA A 51 -0.53 -0.55 2.77
C ALA A 51 -1.70 -1.53 2.73
N ALA A 52 -2.15 -2.01 3.89
CA ALA A 52 -3.32 -2.89 3.99
C ALA A 52 -4.59 -2.21 3.44
N GLY A 53 -4.81 -0.93 3.78
CA GLY A 53 -5.96 -0.17 3.31
C GLY A 53 -6.00 -0.02 1.79
N PHE A 54 -4.87 0.30 1.15
CA PHE A 54 -4.84 0.42 -0.32
C PHE A 54 -4.84 -0.92 -1.05
N ALA A 55 -4.32 -2.00 -0.46
CA ALA A 55 -4.47 -3.34 -1.01
C ALA A 55 -5.94 -3.79 -1.00
N ALA A 56 -6.63 -3.61 0.13
CA ALA A 56 -8.05 -3.89 0.26
C ALA A 56 -8.91 -3.01 -0.68
N LEU A 57 -8.59 -1.70 -0.78
CA LEU A 57 -9.29 -0.79 -1.67
C LEU A 57 -9.08 -1.17 -3.14
N ALA A 58 -7.87 -1.59 -3.52
CA ALA A 58 -7.59 -2.04 -4.89
C ALA A 58 -8.44 -3.26 -5.25
N ALA A 59 -8.50 -4.26 -4.37
CA ALA A 59 -9.32 -5.45 -4.58
C ALA A 59 -10.82 -5.11 -4.67
N ALA A 60 -11.34 -4.34 -3.71
CA ALA A 60 -12.75 -4.00 -3.67
C ALA A 60 -13.18 -3.10 -4.83
N ALA A 61 -12.37 -2.09 -5.18
CA ALA A 61 -12.69 -1.16 -6.24
C ALA A 61 -12.59 -1.81 -7.64
N SER A 62 -11.60 -2.69 -7.88
CA SER A 62 -11.50 -3.41 -9.15
C SER A 62 -12.69 -4.34 -9.35
N GLN A 63 -13.09 -5.11 -8.33
CA GLN A 63 -14.26 -5.96 -8.40
C GLN A 63 -15.55 -5.15 -8.62
N ALA A 64 -15.76 -4.07 -7.86
CA ALA A 64 -16.92 -3.21 -8.01
C ALA A 64 -17.00 -2.53 -9.40
N ALA A 65 -15.86 -2.32 -10.04
CA ALA A 65 -15.75 -1.79 -11.39
C ALA A 65 -15.80 -2.88 -12.49
N GLY A 66 -16.05 -4.14 -12.13
CA GLY A 66 -16.12 -5.26 -13.09
C GLY A 66 -14.77 -5.63 -13.71
N MET A 67 -13.66 -5.27 -13.07
CA MET A 67 -12.32 -5.61 -13.55
C MET A 67 -11.90 -6.98 -12.99
N ASP A 68 -11.54 -7.89 -13.88
CA ASP A 68 -10.96 -9.20 -13.53
C ASP A 68 -9.43 -9.08 -13.58
N LEU A 69 -8.83 -8.70 -12.43
CA LEU A 69 -7.39 -8.51 -12.29
C LEU A 69 -6.75 -9.73 -11.66
N ASP A 70 -5.69 -10.24 -12.27
CA ASP A 70 -4.83 -11.22 -11.62
C ASP A 70 -4.04 -10.61 -10.45
N GLY A 71 -3.34 -11.45 -9.68
CA GLY A 71 -2.56 -10.98 -8.51
C GLY A 71 -1.47 -9.97 -8.87
N ARG A 72 -0.82 -10.13 -10.03
CA ARG A 72 0.21 -9.21 -10.52
C ARG A 72 -0.38 -7.84 -10.87
N GLU A 73 -1.49 -7.83 -11.58
CA GLU A 73 -2.19 -6.61 -11.96
C GLU A 73 -2.75 -5.88 -10.75
N LEU A 74 -3.33 -6.63 -9.79
CA LEU A 74 -3.84 -6.10 -8.55
C LEU A 74 -2.71 -5.50 -7.70
N SER A 75 -1.56 -6.15 -7.64
CA SER A 75 -0.34 -5.67 -6.98
C SER A 75 0.14 -4.34 -7.58
N ARG A 76 0.17 -4.24 -8.92
CA ARG A 76 0.51 -3.00 -9.63
C ARG A 76 -0.50 -1.88 -9.33
N LEU A 77 -1.79 -2.18 -9.34
CA LEU A 77 -2.83 -1.22 -9.01
C LEU A 77 -2.69 -0.74 -7.56
N ALA A 78 -2.57 -1.65 -6.58
CA ALA A 78 -2.42 -1.32 -5.17
C ALA A 78 -1.20 -0.41 -4.90
N ARG A 79 -0.08 -0.63 -5.59
CA ARG A 79 1.13 0.18 -5.52
C ARG A 79 0.89 1.66 -5.82
N ARG A 80 -0.06 1.98 -6.70
CA ARG A 80 -0.40 3.35 -7.07
C ARG A 80 -1.06 4.13 -5.91
N GLY A 81 -1.72 3.43 -5.00
CA GLY A 81 -2.28 4.02 -3.78
C GLY A 81 -1.25 4.19 -2.66
N SER A 82 -0.42 3.17 -2.48
CA SER A 82 0.68 3.15 -1.51
C SER A 82 1.74 2.16 -2.00
N GLY A 83 3.00 2.58 -2.12
CA GLY A 83 4.07 1.72 -2.66
C GLY A 83 4.13 0.35 -2.01
N SER A 84 4.11 0.28 -0.67
CA SER A 84 4.14 -0.99 0.07
C SER A 84 2.87 -1.84 -0.07
N ALA A 85 1.75 -1.27 -0.53
CA ALA A 85 0.50 -2.01 -0.77
C ALA A 85 0.65 -3.09 -1.85
N THR A 86 1.64 -2.93 -2.74
CA THR A 86 1.97 -3.94 -3.76
C THR A 86 2.18 -5.33 -3.16
N ARG A 87 2.84 -5.42 -1.99
CA ARG A 87 3.08 -6.68 -1.27
C ARG A 87 1.89 -7.16 -0.45
N SER A 88 1.06 -6.23 0.02
CA SER A 88 -0.07 -6.53 0.91
C SER A 88 -1.25 -7.17 0.19
N VAL A 89 -1.17 -7.37 -1.11
CA VAL A 89 -2.12 -8.13 -1.92
C VAL A 89 -1.98 -9.64 -1.66
N PHE A 90 -0.79 -10.08 -1.26
CA PHE A 90 -0.45 -11.48 -1.05
C PHE A 90 -0.22 -11.78 0.43
N GLY A 91 -0.41 -13.04 0.81
CA GLY A 91 0.02 -13.58 2.10
C GLY A 91 1.42 -14.20 2.03
N GLY A 92 2.02 -14.46 3.18
CA GLY A 92 3.33 -15.11 3.29
C GLY A 92 4.51 -14.22 2.92
N LEU A 93 5.57 -14.84 2.43
CA LEU A 93 6.76 -14.13 1.95
C LEU A 93 6.52 -13.60 0.54
N VAL A 94 6.80 -12.34 0.32
CA VAL A 94 6.50 -11.65 -0.94
C VAL A 94 7.70 -10.85 -1.41
N LEU A 95 8.13 -11.08 -2.64
CA LEU A 95 9.13 -10.29 -3.33
C LEU A 95 8.46 -9.15 -4.10
N TRP A 96 9.00 -7.95 -3.97
CA TRP A 96 8.63 -6.82 -4.82
C TRP A 96 9.72 -6.52 -5.84
N ASN A 97 9.44 -6.80 -7.09
CA ASN A 97 10.30 -6.45 -8.22
C ASN A 97 10.29 -4.93 -8.41
N ALA A 98 11.43 -4.28 -8.31
CA ALA A 98 11.55 -2.83 -8.45
C ALA A 98 11.05 -2.35 -9.82
N GLY A 99 11.49 -3.02 -10.88
CA GLY A 99 11.16 -2.67 -12.26
C GLY A 99 11.69 -1.30 -12.70
N HIS A 100 11.47 -0.96 -13.97
CA HIS A 100 11.81 0.36 -14.54
C HIS A 100 10.56 1.11 -14.99
N ASP A 101 9.42 0.46 -15.02
CA ASP A 101 8.13 1.03 -15.40
C ASP A 101 6.99 0.45 -14.56
N ASP A 102 5.76 0.87 -14.86
CA ASP A 102 4.58 0.37 -14.15
C ASP A 102 4.36 -1.12 -14.40
N ALA A 103 4.67 -1.64 -15.58
CA ALA A 103 4.42 -3.02 -15.96
C ALA A 103 5.38 -3.99 -15.26
N SER A 104 6.63 -3.59 -15.08
CA SER A 104 7.70 -4.39 -14.49
C SER A 104 7.82 -4.27 -12.97
N SER A 105 7.17 -3.26 -12.35
CA SER A 105 7.17 -3.07 -10.89
C SER A 105 5.91 -3.68 -10.26
N TYR A 106 6.03 -4.90 -9.78
CA TYR A 106 4.95 -5.68 -9.14
C TYR A 106 5.50 -6.59 -8.05
N ALA A 107 4.63 -7.13 -7.22
CA ALA A 107 4.99 -8.11 -6.22
C ALA A 107 4.44 -9.50 -6.59
N GLU A 108 5.11 -10.52 -6.08
CA GLU A 108 4.76 -11.93 -6.26
C GLU A 108 5.08 -12.74 -5.01
N PRO A 109 4.31 -13.80 -4.71
CA PRO A 109 4.61 -14.71 -3.62
C PRO A 109 5.91 -15.46 -3.86
N VAL A 110 6.69 -15.66 -2.81
CA VAL A 110 7.88 -16.51 -2.81
C VAL A 110 7.56 -17.76 -2.02
N ALA A 111 7.79 -18.93 -2.59
CA ALA A 111 7.68 -20.18 -1.87
C ALA A 111 8.67 -20.19 -0.71
N CYS A 112 8.18 -20.42 0.50
CA CYS A 112 8.98 -20.44 1.71
C CYS A 112 8.40 -21.45 2.69
N GLU A 113 9.21 -22.41 3.10
CA GLU A 113 8.85 -23.42 4.08
C GLU A 113 9.16 -22.99 5.54
N MET A 114 9.75 -21.80 5.71
CA MET A 114 10.08 -21.29 7.04
C MET A 114 8.83 -20.83 7.78
N ASP A 115 8.68 -21.24 9.02
CA ASP A 115 7.69 -20.69 9.93
C ASP A 115 8.21 -19.35 10.47
N LEU A 116 7.69 -18.27 9.94
CA LEU A 116 8.10 -16.91 10.26
C LEU A 116 7.07 -16.22 11.14
N ALA A 117 7.51 -15.69 12.28
CA ALA A 117 6.70 -14.89 13.16
C ALA A 117 7.28 -13.49 13.32
N MET A 118 6.38 -12.50 13.42
CA MET A 118 6.76 -11.12 13.72
C MET A 118 6.23 -10.73 15.09
N VAL A 119 7.13 -10.34 15.99
CA VAL A 119 6.79 -9.83 17.32
C VAL A 119 6.69 -8.30 17.25
N VAL A 120 5.53 -7.76 17.60
CA VAL A 120 5.30 -6.32 17.64
C VAL A 120 5.42 -5.82 19.06
N VAL A 121 6.41 -4.95 19.33
CA VAL A 121 6.59 -4.28 20.62
C VAL A 121 6.00 -2.87 20.53
N VAL A 122 4.95 -2.61 21.32
CA VAL A 122 4.28 -1.31 21.34
C VAL A 122 4.96 -0.40 22.35
N LEU A 123 5.80 0.53 21.90
CA LEU A 123 6.49 1.51 22.73
C LEU A 123 5.63 2.76 23.02
N SER A 124 4.70 3.09 22.14
CA SER A 124 3.82 4.25 22.29
C SER A 124 2.55 4.03 21.47
N GLN A 125 1.43 4.49 22.02
CA GLN A 125 0.13 4.54 21.31
C GLN A 125 -0.14 5.93 20.72
N ARG A 126 0.81 6.86 20.82
CA ARG A 126 0.66 8.21 20.27
C ARG A 126 0.71 8.18 18.75
N TYR A 127 -0.07 9.07 18.15
CA TYR A 127 -0.05 9.24 16.70
C TYR A 127 1.36 9.63 16.22
N LYS A 128 1.81 9.00 15.15
CA LYS A 128 3.13 9.21 14.56
C LYS A 128 3.23 10.63 13.98
N PRO A 129 4.17 11.48 14.44
CA PRO A 129 4.24 12.89 14.05
C PRO A 129 4.67 13.09 12.59
N ILE A 130 5.33 12.10 11.99
CA ILE A 130 5.82 12.16 10.61
C ILE A 130 5.34 10.95 9.82
N SER A 131 4.83 11.16 8.60
CA SER A 131 4.42 10.06 7.74
C SER A 131 5.62 9.27 7.23
N SER A 132 5.44 7.96 6.96
CA SER A 132 6.49 7.10 6.41
C SER A 132 7.04 7.65 5.08
N THR A 133 6.18 8.18 4.22
CA THR A 133 6.59 8.79 2.94
C THR A 133 7.51 9.98 3.16
N ARG A 134 7.19 10.86 4.12
CA ARG A 134 8.03 12.01 4.45
C ARG A 134 9.36 11.59 5.05
N ALA A 135 9.35 10.60 5.96
CA ALA A 135 10.56 10.06 6.55
C ALA A 135 11.48 9.42 5.49
N MET A 136 10.93 8.59 4.60
CA MET A 136 11.69 7.98 3.51
C MET A 136 12.31 9.03 2.58
N ARG A 137 11.55 10.04 2.17
CA ARG A 137 12.08 11.13 1.32
C ARG A 137 13.22 11.90 2.01
N ALA A 138 13.07 12.18 3.31
CA ALA A 138 14.13 12.82 4.09
C ALA A 138 15.39 11.94 4.13
N THR A 139 15.25 10.64 4.38
CA THR A 139 16.38 9.70 4.36
C THR A 139 17.07 9.67 3.00
N MET A 140 16.31 9.60 1.90
CA MET A 140 16.86 9.60 0.54
C MET A 140 17.69 10.85 0.24
N SER A 141 17.28 12.02 0.75
CA SER A 141 17.94 13.30 0.47
C SER A 141 19.06 13.65 1.44
N SER A 142 19.10 13.10 2.64
CA SER A 142 20.01 13.54 3.71
C SER A 142 20.95 12.46 4.24
N SER A 143 20.66 11.16 4.02
CA SER A 143 21.52 10.10 4.52
C SER A 143 22.70 9.83 3.58
N PRO A 144 23.94 9.98 4.05
CA PRO A 144 25.12 9.64 3.25
C PRO A 144 25.25 8.12 2.98
N LEU A 145 24.54 7.29 3.75
CA LEU A 145 24.58 5.83 3.61
C LEU A 145 23.55 5.34 2.58
N PHE A 146 22.57 6.16 2.20
CA PHE A 146 21.46 5.71 1.35
C PHE A 146 21.91 5.18 -0.02
N PRO A 147 22.83 5.84 -0.77
CA PRO A 147 23.28 5.34 -2.07
C PRO A 147 23.95 3.95 -1.98
N ALA A 148 24.86 3.78 -1.02
CA ALA A 148 25.54 2.51 -0.81
C ALA A 148 24.58 1.38 -0.38
N TRP A 149 23.59 1.69 0.43
CA TRP A 149 22.55 0.75 0.82
C TRP A 149 21.69 0.31 -0.37
N VAL A 150 21.29 1.25 -1.23
CA VAL A 150 20.53 0.93 -2.46
C VAL A 150 21.33 0.01 -3.37
N GLU A 151 22.60 0.31 -3.59
CA GLU A 151 23.49 -0.52 -4.42
C GLU A 151 23.63 -1.94 -3.84
N ALA A 152 23.85 -2.06 -2.54
CA ALA A 152 24.00 -3.36 -1.87
C ALA A 152 22.68 -4.17 -1.90
N SER A 153 21.52 -3.50 -1.87
CA SER A 153 20.21 -4.16 -1.89
C SER A 153 19.76 -4.62 -3.29
N GLY A 154 20.45 -4.17 -4.33
CA GLY A 154 20.17 -4.56 -5.73
C GLY A 154 20.97 -5.78 -6.19
N ARG A 155 21.79 -6.37 -5.33
CA ARG A 155 22.61 -7.57 -5.58
C ARG A 155 21.94 -8.80 -4.97
#